data_3b2a3e654e6e443b0fe4047b1bdbe910
#
_entry.id   3b2a3e654e6e443b0fe4047b1bdbe910
#
_cell.length_a   1.000
_cell.length_b   1.000
_cell.length_c   1.000
_cell.angle_alpha   90.00
_cell.angle_beta   90.00
_cell.angle_gamma   90.00
#
_symmetry.space_group_name_H-M   'P 1'
#
loop_
_entity.id
_entity.type
_entity.pdbx_description
1 polymer ?
#
loop_
_entity_poly.entity_id
_entity_poly.type
_entity_poly.pdbx_seq_one_letter_code
_entity_poly.pdbx_strand_id
1 'polypeptide(L)'
;MNPGAEDRESNRAMSIPGILTGEFFINGDEACAEGAIAAGCRFFAGYPITPATEIAERLAKRLPQVQGICIQMEDEIASMAAILGASWGGVKAMTATSGPGFSLMMENIGLGMMTETPCVVVNIMRAGPSTGLPTLVGQGDVMQARWGSHGDYGVIALSPSSPQEMFDLTITAFNLSEIYRLPVLVLGDEMVGHMSEKVVIPPPDQIPLVSRKGPTSLASAFLPFMPDEDLIPPMACAGEGFHVHVTGLTHDEQGYPVITAPVHERLVRRLVDKIRLNAAKIIQTEALGLEQAEVVVVAYGCTARTAREAVTRLIQAGEKVGLLRLITLWPFPEEQIQQIARQVKALIVPEINNGQMAYEVERCAQGRAETVLLPLMGGTIHTPADLIEAVKEML
;
A
#
# COMPACT_ATOMS: atom_id res chain seq x y z
N MET A 1 32.91 43.93 -21.78
CA MET A 1 31.61 43.28 -21.97
C MET A 1 31.80 41.81 -21.71
N ASN A 2 31.30 41.33 -20.60
CA ASN A 2 31.47 39.95 -20.16
C ASN A 2 30.08 39.29 -20.16
N PRO A 3 29.76 38.33 -21.04
CA PRO A 3 28.51 37.60 -21.04
C PRO A 3 28.75 36.31 -20.29
N GLY A 4 28.21 36.20 -19.07
CA GLY A 4 28.40 35.00 -18.28
C GLY A 4 27.78 35.08 -16.87
N ALA A 5 26.53 35.48 -16.76
CA ALA A 5 25.86 35.55 -15.46
C ALA A 5 24.33 35.33 -15.55
N GLU A 6 23.87 34.51 -16.47
CA GLU A 6 22.46 34.11 -16.55
C GLU A 6 22.43 32.62 -16.78
N ASP A 7 22.50 31.80 -15.71
CA ASP A 7 22.10 30.36 -15.69
C ASP A 7 22.39 29.71 -14.33
N ARG A 8 22.04 30.37 -13.22
CA ARG A 8 22.13 29.78 -11.87
C ARG A 8 20.89 30.03 -10.98
N GLU A 9 19.73 30.17 -11.56
CA GLU A 9 18.48 30.39 -10.75
C GLU A 9 17.33 29.39 -10.99
N SER A 10 17.59 28.20 -11.47
CA SER A 10 16.47 27.21 -11.70
C SER A 10 16.46 26.02 -10.78
N ASN A 11 17.18 26.02 -9.66
CA ASN A 11 17.15 24.89 -8.71
C ASN A 11 17.02 25.35 -7.24
N ARG A 12 16.16 26.32 -6.96
CA ARG A 12 15.58 26.46 -5.62
C ARG A 12 14.41 25.51 -5.53
N ALA A 13 14.64 24.33 -4.93
CA ALA A 13 13.57 23.51 -4.41
C ALA A 13 12.65 24.43 -3.58
N MET A 14 11.43 24.68 -4.07
CA MET A 14 10.43 25.43 -3.32
C MET A 14 10.14 24.63 -2.05
N SER A 15 10.66 25.08 -0.91
CA SER A 15 10.23 24.57 0.37
C SER A 15 8.73 24.85 0.49
N ILE A 16 7.89 23.82 0.39
CA ILE A 16 6.45 23.99 0.60
C ILE A 16 6.28 24.31 2.08
N PRO A 17 5.83 25.53 2.44
CA PRO A 17 5.60 25.88 3.84
C PRO A 17 4.60 24.89 4.45
N GLY A 18 4.89 24.38 5.65
CA GLY A 18 3.96 23.57 6.40
C GLY A 18 4.21 22.05 6.43
N ILE A 19 5.22 21.52 5.69
CA ILE A 19 5.69 20.14 5.92
C ILE A 19 6.48 20.11 7.23
N LEU A 20 6.13 19.20 8.13
CA LEU A 20 6.83 19.00 9.40
C LEU A 20 8.21 18.40 9.18
N THR A 21 9.15 18.74 10.05
CA THR A 21 10.50 18.17 10.08
C THR A 21 10.96 18.03 11.52
N GLY A 22 11.61 16.92 11.85
CA GLY A 22 12.13 16.67 13.19
C GLY A 22 11.58 15.39 13.82
N GLU A 23 11.64 15.30 15.14
CA GLU A 23 11.19 14.16 15.92
C GLU A 23 9.84 14.47 16.58
N PHE A 24 8.88 13.55 16.42
CA PHE A 24 7.54 13.69 16.98
C PHE A 24 7.14 12.40 17.71
N PHE A 25 6.41 12.53 18.82
CA PHE A 25 5.79 11.38 19.48
C PHE A 25 4.30 11.39 19.08
N ILE A 26 3.97 10.60 18.07
CA ILE A 26 2.64 10.54 17.44
C ILE A 26 2.22 9.10 17.18
N ASN A 27 0.93 8.88 16.99
CA ASN A 27 0.43 7.56 16.62
C ASN A 27 0.60 7.28 15.12
N GLY A 28 0.33 6.03 14.73
CA GLY A 28 0.48 5.59 13.34
C GLY A 28 -0.45 6.31 12.36
N ASP A 29 -1.66 6.61 12.77
CA ASP A 29 -2.64 7.34 11.94
C ASP A 29 -2.20 8.78 11.68
N GLU A 30 -1.72 9.48 12.72
CA GLU A 30 -1.15 10.81 12.55
C GLU A 30 0.12 10.78 11.68
N ALA A 31 0.95 9.75 11.85
CA ALA A 31 2.15 9.54 11.04
C ALA A 31 1.81 9.27 9.55
N CYS A 32 0.78 8.47 9.28
CA CYS A 32 0.22 8.26 7.94
C CYS A 32 -0.20 9.59 7.29
N ALA A 33 -0.95 10.41 8.01
CA ALA A 33 -1.40 11.72 7.53
C ALA A 33 -0.23 12.66 7.19
N GLU A 34 0.80 12.74 8.04
CA GLU A 34 2.00 13.54 7.76
C GLU A 34 2.82 12.94 6.61
N GLY A 35 2.90 11.61 6.48
CA GLY A 35 3.50 10.92 5.34
C GLY A 35 2.81 11.27 4.02
N ALA A 36 1.48 11.32 4.02
CA ALA A 36 0.71 11.76 2.86
C ALA A 36 1.01 13.22 2.46
N ILE A 37 1.04 14.13 3.44
CA ILE A 37 1.38 15.55 3.20
C ILE A 37 2.80 15.67 2.66
N ALA A 38 3.75 14.94 3.23
CA ALA A 38 5.14 14.89 2.81
C ALA A 38 5.29 14.33 1.39
N ALA A 39 4.47 13.33 1.01
CA ALA A 39 4.40 12.77 -0.34
C ALA A 39 3.80 13.73 -1.39
N GLY A 40 3.28 14.88 -0.96
CA GLY A 40 2.64 15.84 -1.84
C GLY A 40 1.13 15.65 -2.00
N CYS A 41 0.47 14.87 -1.14
CA CYS A 41 -0.99 14.77 -1.10
C CYS A 41 -1.59 16.15 -0.82
N ARG A 42 -2.57 16.56 -1.64
CA ARG A 42 -3.28 17.85 -1.50
C ARG A 42 -4.79 17.69 -1.57
N PHE A 43 -5.28 16.46 -1.68
CA PHE A 43 -6.70 16.19 -1.64
C PHE A 43 -6.98 14.93 -0.82
N PHE A 44 -7.83 15.07 0.17
CA PHE A 44 -8.38 13.96 0.96
C PHE A 44 -9.89 14.01 0.91
N ALA A 45 -10.51 12.89 0.63
CA ALA A 45 -11.94 12.68 0.79
C ALA A 45 -12.16 11.44 1.65
N GLY A 46 -12.98 11.51 2.69
CA GLY A 46 -13.20 10.40 3.58
C GLY A 46 -14.52 10.49 4.34
N TYR A 47 -14.96 9.33 4.85
CA TYR A 47 -16.05 9.21 5.79
C TYR A 47 -15.50 8.74 7.14
N PRO A 48 -15.84 9.36 8.26
CA PRO A 48 -15.29 9.00 9.58
C PRO A 48 -15.64 7.56 9.96
N ILE A 49 -14.63 6.75 10.19
CA ILE A 49 -14.78 5.36 10.63
C ILE A 49 -13.60 4.96 11.55
N THR A 50 -13.90 4.41 12.72
CA THR A 50 -12.92 3.86 13.65
C THR A 50 -12.31 2.56 13.09
N PRO A 51 -10.97 2.37 13.14
CA PRO A 51 -9.95 3.17 13.81
C PRO A 51 -9.16 4.13 12.89
N ALA A 52 -9.64 4.51 11.71
CA ALA A 52 -8.98 5.41 10.76
C ALA A 52 -9.36 6.88 10.93
N THR A 53 -10.11 7.23 11.96
CA THR A 53 -10.65 8.60 12.17
C THR A 53 -9.55 9.62 12.38
N GLU A 54 -8.47 9.26 13.09
CA GLU A 54 -7.35 10.14 13.40
C GLU A 54 -6.58 10.57 12.15
N ILE A 55 -6.54 9.75 11.10
CA ILE A 55 -6.00 10.14 9.78
C ILE A 55 -6.80 11.31 9.21
N ALA A 56 -8.13 11.18 9.18
CA ALA A 56 -9.03 12.21 8.66
C ALA A 56 -8.95 13.50 9.48
N GLU A 57 -8.96 13.39 10.81
CA GLU A 57 -8.85 14.54 11.72
C GLU A 57 -7.51 15.27 11.56
N ARG A 58 -6.41 14.53 11.43
CA ARG A 58 -5.09 15.11 11.22
C ARG A 58 -5.04 15.83 9.87
N LEU A 59 -5.51 15.20 8.79
CA LEU A 59 -5.56 15.80 7.47
C LEU A 59 -6.48 17.02 7.39
N ALA A 60 -7.63 17.02 8.09
CA ALA A 60 -8.51 18.17 8.17
C ALA A 60 -7.83 19.40 8.79
N LYS A 61 -6.96 19.19 9.77
CA LYS A 61 -6.17 20.26 10.42
C LYS A 61 -4.98 20.70 9.56
N ARG A 62 -4.35 19.76 8.86
CA ARG A 62 -3.04 19.97 8.23
C ARG A 62 -3.10 20.36 6.75
N LEU A 63 -4.01 19.77 5.95
CA LEU A 63 -4.11 20.04 4.51
C LEU A 63 -4.32 21.54 4.19
N PRO A 64 -5.17 22.30 4.90
CA PRO A 64 -5.29 23.74 4.65
C PRO A 64 -3.98 24.51 4.80
N GLN A 65 -3.07 24.05 5.68
CA GLN A 65 -1.77 24.70 5.91
C GLN A 65 -0.79 24.50 4.75
N VAL A 66 -1.05 23.50 3.90
CA VAL A 66 -0.25 23.19 2.70
C VAL A 66 -1.05 23.42 1.40
N GLN A 67 -2.10 24.24 1.46
CA GLN A 67 -2.96 24.57 0.32
C GLN A 67 -3.71 23.33 -0.24
N GLY A 68 -3.93 22.34 0.59
CA GLY A 68 -4.71 21.15 0.26
C GLY A 68 -6.17 21.27 0.68
N ILE A 69 -6.97 20.33 0.21
CA ILE A 69 -8.41 20.24 0.43
C ILE A 69 -8.70 18.95 1.20
N CYS A 70 -9.50 19.06 2.26
CA CYS A 70 -10.04 17.91 3.00
C CYS A 70 -11.57 18.00 2.96
N ILE A 71 -12.23 16.93 2.50
CA ILE A 71 -13.69 16.88 2.36
C ILE A 71 -14.21 15.64 3.11
N GLN A 72 -15.16 15.86 3.99
CA GLN A 72 -15.96 14.77 4.52
C GLN A 72 -17.09 14.47 3.52
N MET A 73 -17.12 13.21 3.09
CA MET A 73 -18.14 12.70 2.17
C MET A 73 -19.29 12.05 2.95
N GLU A 74 -20.37 11.71 2.25
CA GLU A 74 -21.54 11.03 2.82
C GLU A 74 -21.32 9.53 3.07
N ASP A 75 -20.39 8.93 2.31
CA ASP A 75 -19.99 7.53 2.44
C ASP A 75 -18.61 7.28 1.79
N GLU A 76 -18.15 6.05 1.87
CA GLU A 76 -16.85 5.62 1.32
C GLU A 76 -16.90 5.45 -0.21
N ILE A 77 -18.07 5.19 -0.80
CA ILE A 77 -18.25 5.11 -2.27
C ILE A 77 -17.97 6.48 -2.87
N ALA A 78 -18.59 7.52 -2.31
CA ALA A 78 -18.37 8.89 -2.73
C ALA A 78 -16.93 9.35 -2.47
N SER A 79 -16.33 8.94 -1.34
CA SER A 79 -14.93 9.23 -0.99
C SER A 79 -13.97 8.70 -2.05
N MET A 80 -14.12 7.43 -2.44
CA MET A 80 -13.25 6.81 -3.44
C MET A 80 -13.44 7.46 -4.82
N ALA A 81 -14.67 7.73 -5.24
CA ALA A 81 -14.95 8.42 -6.51
C ALA A 81 -14.32 9.83 -6.54
N ALA A 82 -14.40 10.57 -5.43
CA ALA A 82 -13.82 11.92 -5.33
C ALA A 82 -12.29 11.91 -5.50
N ILE A 83 -11.56 10.97 -4.85
CA ILE A 83 -10.09 10.90 -5.00
C ILE A 83 -9.67 10.47 -6.41
N LEU A 84 -10.44 9.60 -7.09
CA LEU A 84 -10.20 9.28 -8.49
C LEU A 84 -10.34 10.53 -9.38
N GLY A 85 -11.41 11.31 -9.19
CA GLY A 85 -11.61 12.56 -9.90
C GLY A 85 -10.50 13.59 -9.63
N ALA A 86 -10.10 13.78 -8.38
CA ALA A 86 -9.00 14.67 -8.00
C ALA A 86 -7.67 14.27 -8.66
N SER A 87 -7.40 12.98 -8.74
CA SER A 87 -6.21 12.46 -9.42
C SER A 87 -6.19 12.81 -10.92
N TRP A 88 -7.31 12.71 -11.61
CA TRP A 88 -7.43 13.18 -13.01
C TRP A 88 -7.32 14.70 -13.14
N GLY A 89 -7.63 15.45 -12.06
CA GLY A 89 -7.34 16.88 -11.95
C GLY A 89 -5.87 17.21 -11.67
N GLY A 90 -4.98 16.22 -11.65
CA GLY A 90 -3.53 16.41 -11.46
C GLY A 90 -3.08 16.47 -10.00
N VAL A 91 -3.96 16.15 -9.04
CA VAL A 91 -3.67 16.25 -7.60
C VAL A 91 -3.39 14.87 -7.01
N LYS A 92 -2.33 14.72 -6.23
CA LYS A 92 -2.13 13.51 -5.41
C LYS A 92 -3.22 13.44 -4.35
N ALA A 93 -3.99 12.36 -4.37
CA ALA A 93 -5.19 12.19 -3.58
C ALA A 93 -5.22 10.88 -2.79
N MET A 94 -5.84 10.90 -1.62
CA MET A 94 -6.03 9.71 -0.80
C MET A 94 -7.37 9.69 -0.09
N THR A 95 -7.75 8.49 0.36
CA THR A 95 -8.81 8.24 1.33
C THR A 95 -8.31 7.30 2.42
N ALA A 96 -8.97 7.31 3.58
CA ALA A 96 -8.71 6.39 4.68
C ALA A 96 -10.03 5.80 5.17
N THR A 97 -10.01 4.52 5.54
CA THR A 97 -11.18 3.76 5.94
C THR A 97 -10.81 2.58 6.84
N SER A 98 -11.81 1.76 7.19
CA SER A 98 -11.66 0.48 7.87
C SER A 98 -12.67 -0.52 7.30
N GLY A 99 -12.48 -1.79 7.53
CA GLY A 99 -13.25 -2.96 7.09
C GLY A 99 -14.57 -2.71 6.34
N PRO A 100 -15.67 -2.23 6.99
CA PRO A 100 -16.93 -1.98 6.30
C PRO A 100 -16.83 -0.97 5.15
N GLY A 101 -16.12 0.14 5.36
CA GLY A 101 -15.91 1.15 4.34
C GLY A 101 -14.99 0.67 3.22
N PHE A 102 -13.99 -0.17 3.55
CA PHE A 102 -13.15 -0.81 2.55
C PHE A 102 -13.97 -1.72 1.63
N SER A 103 -14.97 -2.43 2.18
CA SER A 103 -15.92 -3.21 1.39
C SER A 103 -16.73 -2.36 0.43
N LEU A 104 -17.20 -1.19 0.86
CA LEU A 104 -17.95 -0.24 0.02
C LEU A 104 -17.09 0.37 -1.09
N MET A 105 -15.80 0.52 -0.90
CA MET A 105 -14.88 1.09 -1.91
C MET A 105 -14.50 0.12 -3.03
N MET A 106 -14.75 -1.19 -2.90
CA MET A 106 -14.19 -2.21 -3.79
C MET A 106 -14.53 -1.99 -5.26
N GLU A 107 -15.76 -1.61 -5.60
CA GLU A 107 -16.14 -1.30 -6.98
C GLU A 107 -15.31 -0.14 -7.55
N ASN A 108 -15.21 0.96 -6.80
CA ASN A 108 -14.45 2.13 -7.24
C ASN A 108 -12.93 1.91 -7.22
N ILE A 109 -12.41 1.00 -6.38
CA ILE A 109 -11.01 0.55 -6.47
C ILE A 109 -10.80 -0.18 -7.80
N GLY A 110 -11.71 -1.10 -8.17
CA GLY A 110 -11.70 -1.76 -9.47
C GLY A 110 -11.79 -0.78 -10.64
N LEU A 111 -12.65 0.24 -10.53
CA LEU A 111 -12.70 1.35 -11.49
C LEU A 111 -11.35 2.07 -11.58
N GLY A 112 -10.72 2.38 -10.46
CA GLY A 112 -9.40 3.01 -10.43
C GLY A 112 -8.31 2.16 -11.08
N MET A 113 -8.37 0.81 -10.94
CA MET A 113 -7.49 -0.13 -11.63
C MET A 113 -7.73 -0.10 -13.16
N MET A 114 -9.00 -0.13 -13.59
CA MET A 114 -9.38 -0.12 -15.01
C MET A 114 -9.05 1.20 -15.70
N THR A 115 -9.21 2.32 -15.01
CA THR A 115 -8.92 3.67 -15.51
C THR A 115 -7.46 4.10 -15.26
N GLU A 116 -6.66 3.23 -14.69
CA GLU A 116 -5.24 3.46 -14.35
C GLU A 116 -5.03 4.81 -13.65
N THR A 117 -5.77 5.00 -12.56
CA THR A 117 -5.82 6.27 -11.83
C THR A 117 -4.99 6.20 -10.55
N PRO A 118 -3.87 6.94 -10.45
CA PRO A 118 -3.03 6.97 -9.25
C PRO A 118 -3.75 7.56 -8.05
N CYS A 119 -3.82 6.83 -6.96
CA CYS A 119 -4.26 7.34 -5.66
C CYS A 119 -3.82 6.38 -4.54
N VAL A 120 -3.99 6.78 -3.29
CA VAL A 120 -3.69 5.94 -2.14
C VAL A 120 -4.97 5.69 -1.34
N VAL A 121 -5.20 4.43 -1.00
CA VAL A 121 -6.28 3.99 -0.11
C VAL A 121 -5.66 3.39 1.13
N VAL A 122 -5.94 3.96 2.28
CA VAL A 122 -5.48 3.44 3.57
C VAL A 122 -6.63 2.70 4.24
N ASN A 123 -6.39 1.44 4.59
CA ASN A 123 -7.32 0.64 5.39
C ASN A 123 -6.67 0.32 6.73
N ILE A 124 -7.19 0.89 7.81
CA ILE A 124 -6.78 0.51 9.18
C ILE A 124 -7.68 -0.64 9.60
N MET A 125 -7.13 -1.86 9.50
CA MET A 125 -7.86 -3.11 9.71
C MET A 125 -8.26 -3.27 11.18
N ARG A 126 -9.53 -3.60 11.40
CA ARG A 126 -10.09 -3.93 12.69
C ARG A 126 -10.68 -5.33 12.70
N ALA A 127 -11.00 -5.86 13.87
CA ALA A 127 -11.60 -7.19 13.96
C ALA A 127 -13.01 -7.20 13.35
N GLY A 128 -13.19 -8.01 12.33
CA GLY A 128 -14.46 -8.29 11.63
C GLY A 128 -15.05 -9.66 12.01
N PRO A 129 -16.05 -10.14 11.26
CA PRO A 129 -16.72 -9.53 10.11
C PRO A 129 -17.73 -8.45 10.47
N SER A 130 -18.22 -7.67 9.45
CA SER A 130 -19.18 -6.57 9.58
C SER A 130 -18.68 -5.49 10.53
N THR A 131 -19.52 -4.95 11.42
CA THR A 131 -19.09 -3.96 12.42
C THR A 131 -17.99 -4.50 13.32
N GLY A 132 -18.06 -5.77 13.70
CA GLY A 132 -17.04 -6.47 14.47
C GLY A 132 -16.71 -5.79 15.80
N LEU A 133 -15.40 -5.63 16.04
CA LEU A 133 -14.86 -4.95 17.22
C LEU A 133 -14.14 -3.66 16.75
N PRO A 134 -14.83 -2.49 16.71
CA PRO A 134 -14.33 -1.30 16.02
C PRO A 134 -13.01 -0.73 16.57
N THR A 135 -12.71 -0.99 17.83
CA THR A 135 -11.53 -0.47 18.55
C THR A 135 -10.49 -1.54 18.85
N LEU A 136 -10.60 -2.71 18.22
CA LEU A 136 -9.71 -3.83 18.46
C LEU A 136 -9.10 -4.34 17.16
N VAL A 137 -7.85 -4.79 17.27
CA VAL A 137 -7.02 -5.20 16.13
C VAL A 137 -7.57 -6.38 15.36
N GLY A 138 -7.38 -6.36 14.04
CA GLY A 138 -7.61 -7.46 13.13
C GLY A 138 -6.72 -7.34 11.89
N GLN A 139 -6.54 -8.45 11.18
CA GLN A 139 -5.80 -8.53 9.92
C GLN A 139 -6.63 -9.29 8.87
N GLY A 140 -7.96 -9.09 8.89
CA GLY A 140 -8.91 -9.87 8.10
C GLY A 140 -9.19 -9.37 6.68
N ASP A 141 -8.57 -8.28 6.23
CA ASP A 141 -8.90 -7.62 4.96
C ASP A 141 -7.84 -7.83 3.87
N VAL A 142 -6.82 -8.65 4.13
CA VAL A 142 -5.68 -8.82 3.20
C VAL A 142 -6.05 -9.54 1.91
N MET A 143 -6.92 -10.55 1.98
CA MET A 143 -7.44 -11.23 0.79
C MET A 143 -8.48 -10.37 0.07
N GLN A 144 -9.28 -9.59 0.81
CA GLN A 144 -10.18 -8.60 0.22
C GLN A 144 -9.41 -7.54 -0.58
N ALA A 145 -8.26 -7.07 -0.07
CA ALA A 145 -7.39 -6.14 -0.78
C ALA A 145 -6.99 -6.69 -2.17
N ARG A 146 -6.78 -8.02 -2.29
CA ARG A 146 -6.40 -8.66 -3.55
C ARG A 146 -7.59 -8.97 -4.46
N TRP A 147 -8.69 -9.45 -3.89
CA TRP A 147 -9.80 -10.06 -4.62
C TRP A 147 -11.16 -9.41 -4.35
N GLY A 148 -11.17 -8.23 -3.70
CA GLY A 148 -12.41 -7.59 -3.26
C GLY A 148 -13.25 -6.98 -4.38
N SER A 149 -12.62 -6.50 -5.46
CA SER A 149 -13.33 -6.13 -6.68
C SER A 149 -13.42 -7.34 -7.63
N HIS A 150 -14.23 -7.23 -8.68
CA HIS A 150 -14.40 -8.30 -9.65
C HIS A 150 -13.40 -8.19 -10.82
N GLY A 151 -13.21 -9.29 -11.57
CA GLY A 151 -12.30 -9.36 -12.72
C GLY A 151 -10.83 -9.55 -12.35
N ASP A 152 -9.97 -9.39 -13.34
CA ASP A 152 -8.52 -9.62 -13.22
C ASP A 152 -7.75 -8.29 -13.26
N TYR A 153 -6.98 -8.01 -12.22
CA TYR A 153 -6.15 -6.81 -12.11
C TYR A 153 -4.94 -7.06 -11.19
N GLY A 154 -3.89 -6.25 -11.35
CA GLY A 154 -2.75 -6.23 -10.43
C GLY A 154 -3.02 -5.31 -9.24
N VAL A 155 -2.54 -5.68 -8.05
CA VAL A 155 -2.67 -4.90 -6.81
C VAL A 155 -1.29 -4.64 -6.21
N ILE A 156 -1.11 -3.45 -5.65
CA ILE A 156 0.00 -3.14 -4.75
C ILE A 156 -0.59 -2.84 -3.38
N ALA A 157 -0.15 -3.59 -2.35
CA ALA A 157 -0.57 -3.40 -0.97
C ALA A 157 0.62 -3.53 -0.03
N LEU A 158 0.79 -2.53 0.83
CA LEU A 158 1.88 -2.42 1.80
C LEU A 158 1.35 -2.56 3.22
N SER A 159 2.11 -3.22 4.10
CA SER A 159 1.73 -3.46 5.50
C SER A 159 2.78 -2.90 6.46
N PRO A 160 2.54 -1.71 7.02
CA PRO A 160 3.40 -1.13 8.06
C PRO A 160 3.31 -1.90 9.38
N SER A 161 4.40 -1.88 10.17
CA SER A 161 4.48 -2.50 11.49
C SER A 161 4.80 -1.51 12.62
N SER A 162 4.91 -0.22 12.29
CA SER A 162 5.18 0.84 13.27
C SER A 162 4.66 2.19 12.81
N PRO A 163 4.50 3.17 13.71
CA PRO A 163 4.20 4.55 13.34
C PRO A 163 5.20 5.16 12.36
N GLN A 164 6.50 4.86 12.49
CA GLN A 164 7.49 5.32 11.51
C GLN A 164 7.18 4.76 10.12
N GLU A 165 6.84 3.48 10.03
CA GLU A 165 6.50 2.87 8.74
C GLU A 165 5.14 3.31 8.19
N MET A 166 4.20 3.70 9.04
CA MET A 166 2.98 4.36 8.58
C MET A 166 3.32 5.65 7.81
N PHE A 167 4.31 6.42 8.28
CA PHE A 167 4.84 7.58 7.55
C PHE A 167 5.56 7.17 6.25
N ASP A 168 6.55 6.29 6.35
CA ASP A 168 7.45 5.94 5.24
C ASP A 168 6.73 5.19 4.11
N LEU A 169 5.88 4.21 4.47
CA LEU A 169 5.15 3.40 3.50
C LEU A 169 3.98 4.17 2.87
N THR A 170 3.44 5.19 3.52
CA THR A 170 2.48 6.10 2.87
C THR A 170 3.15 6.90 1.76
N ILE A 171 4.37 7.40 1.97
CA ILE A 171 5.17 8.05 0.90
C ILE A 171 5.46 7.05 -0.22
N THR A 172 5.88 5.84 0.14
CA THR A 172 6.14 4.75 -0.81
C THR A 172 4.89 4.41 -1.63
N ALA A 173 3.71 4.36 -1.01
CA ALA A 173 2.44 4.10 -1.68
C ALA A 173 2.12 5.18 -2.72
N PHE A 174 2.32 6.47 -2.39
CA PHE A 174 2.16 7.54 -3.38
C PHE A 174 3.15 7.40 -4.54
N ASN A 175 4.41 7.12 -4.27
CA ASN A 175 5.40 6.93 -5.32
C ASN A 175 5.05 5.75 -6.24
N LEU A 176 4.66 4.60 -5.67
CA LEU A 176 4.25 3.43 -6.44
C LEU A 176 2.96 3.70 -7.24
N SER A 177 2.01 4.46 -6.67
CA SER A 177 0.78 4.81 -7.40
C SER A 177 1.09 5.66 -8.63
N GLU A 178 1.99 6.63 -8.54
CA GLU A 178 2.41 7.47 -9.67
C GLU A 178 3.25 6.68 -10.70
N ILE A 179 4.16 5.80 -10.22
CA ILE A 179 4.97 4.96 -11.11
C ILE A 179 4.11 4.01 -11.94
N TYR A 180 3.18 3.30 -11.29
CA TYR A 180 2.41 2.22 -11.93
C TYR A 180 1.02 2.63 -12.39
N ARG A 181 0.60 3.88 -12.18
CA ARG A 181 -0.73 4.39 -12.53
C ARG A 181 -1.85 3.45 -12.05
N LEU A 182 -2.02 3.33 -10.73
CA LEU A 182 -3.10 2.56 -10.12
C LEU A 182 -3.31 2.98 -8.66
N PRO A 183 -4.47 2.67 -8.06
CA PRO A 183 -4.65 2.75 -6.62
C PRO A 183 -3.67 1.84 -5.88
N VAL A 184 -2.95 2.38 -4.89
CA VAL A 184 -2.07 1.62 -4.00
C VAL A 184 -2.68 1.58 -2.62
N LEU A 185 -2.66 0.40 -1.98
CA LEU A 185 -3.26 0.15 -0.69
C LEU A 185 -2.21 0.19 0.42
N VAL A 186 -2.52 0.83 1.53
CA VAL A 186 -1.78 0.72 2.80
C VAL A 186 -2.68 -0.01 3.78
N LEU A 187 -2.27 -1.21 4.18
CA LEU A 187 -3.01 -2.08 5.10
C LEU A 187 -2.34 -2.00 6.48
N GLY A 188 -2.66 -0.95 7.22
CA GLY A 188 -2.33 -0.84 8.64
C GLY A 188 -3.30 -1.68 9.46
N ASP A 189 -2.87 -2.19 10.60
CA ASP A 189 -3.78 -2.73 11.60
C ASP A 189 -4.02 -1.72 12.72
N GLU A 190 -5.12 -1.87 13.46
CA GLU A 190 -5.54 -0.94 14.53
C GLU A 190 -4.43 -0.72 15.56
N MET A 191 -3.69 -1.78 15.92
CA MET A 191 -2.59 -1.67 16.87
C MET A 191 -1.50 -0.72 16.36
N VAL A 192 -1.10 -0.82 15.09
CA VAL A 192 -0.12 0.08 14.48
C VAL A 192 -0.67 1.49 14.31
N GLY A 193 -1.95 1.61 13.95
CA GLY A 193 -2.62 2.91 13.80
C GLY A 193 -2.64 3.72 15.10
N HIS A 194 -2.98 3.07 16.21
CA HIS A 194 -3.20 3.74 17.48
C HIS A 194 -1.99 3.78 18.42
N MET A 195 -0.97 2.91 18.25
CA MET A 195 0.23 2.99 19.07
C MET A 195 0.99 4.28 18.78
N SER A 196 1.53 4.91 19.84
CA SER A 196 2.36 6.11 19.73
C SER A 196 3.83 5.76 19.94
N GLU A 197 4.67 6.18 19.00
CA GLU A 197 6.12 6.02 19.07
C GLU A 197 6.83 7.30 18.59
N LYS A 198 8.15 7.31 18.71
CA LYS A 198 8.96 8.36 18.09
C LYS A 198 8.94 8.18 16.57
N VAL A 199 8.49 9.20 15.85
CA VAL A 199 8.51 9.29 14.39
C VAL A 199 9.49 10.39 13.98
N VAL A 200 10.41 10.07 13.09
CA VAL A 200 11.38 11.01 12.52
C VAL A 200 10.91 11.41 11.13
N ILE A 201 10.59 12.68 10.97
CA ILE A 201 10.21 13.26 9.69
C ILE A 201 11.42 13.99 9.13
N PRO A 202 12.04 13.50 8.02
CA PRO A 202 13.21 14.13 7.43
C PRO A 202 12.85 15.47 6.76
N PRO A 203 13.84 16.34 6.50
CA PRO A 203 13.64 17.53 5.68
C PRO A 203 13.04 17.18 4.31
N PRO A 204 12.18 18.05 3.72
CA PRO A 204 11.45 17.76 2.49
C PRO A 204 12.36 17.42 1.29
N ASP A 205 13.56 17.98 1.23
CA ASP A 205 14.58 17.71 0.20
C ASP A 205 15.23 16.32 0.32
N GLN A 206 15.05 15.64 1.45
CA GLN A 206 15.51 14.28 1.68
C GLN A 206 14.42 13.23 1.45
N ILE A 207 13.19 13.65 1.20
CA ILE A 207 12.08 12.74 0.93
C ILE A 207 12.07 12.39 -0.56
N PRO A 208 12.26 11.10 -0.93
CA PRO A 208 12.26 10.72 -2.34
C PRO A 208 10.82 10.77 -2.90
N LEU A 209 10.56 11.69 -3.80
CA LEU A 209 9.26 11.84 -4.45
C LEU A 209 9.36 11.54 -5.94
N VAL A 210 8.34 10.84 -6.44
CA VAL A 210 8.20 10.54 -7.86
C VAL A 210 7.09 11.42 -8.45
N SER A 211 7.38 12.00 -9.61
CA SER A 211 6.41 12.73 -10.40
C SER A 211 5.70 11.77 -11.36
N ARG A 212 4.43 12.05 -11.62
CA ARG A 212 3.63 11.34 -12.61
C ARG A 212 4.28 11.42 -13.99
N LYS A 213 4.27 10.30 -14.73
CA LYS A 213 4.68 10.22 -16.11
C LYS A 213 3.69 11.01 -16.98
N GLY A 214 4.06 12.21 -17.38
CA GLY A 214 3.23 13.09 -18.21
C GLY A 214 3.38 12.83 -19.70
N PRO A 215 2.52 13.48 -20.55
CA PRO A 215 2.63 13.42 -21.99
C PRO A 215 3.94 14.02 -22.51
N THR A 216 4.54 13.35 -23.50
CA THR A 216 5.72 13.86 -24.24
C THR A 216 5.37 14.24 -25.68
N SER A 217 4.18 13.86 -26.17
CA SER A 217 3.68 14.18 -27.50
C SER A 217 2.86 15.48 -27.53
N LEU A 218 2.62 16.01 -28.73
CA LEU A 218 1.69 17.13 -28.92
C LEU A 218 0.27 16.67 -28.53
N ALA A 219 -0.55 17.61 -28.04
CA ALA A 219 -1.91 17.33 -27.57
C ALA A 219 -2.78 16.64 -28.64
N SER A 220 -2.57 16.97 -29.92
CA SER A 220 -3.31 16.36 -31.06
C SER A 220 -2.93 14.90 -31.36
N ALA A 221 -1.79 14.43 -30.85
CA ALA A 221 -1.29 13.07 -31.06
C ALA A 221 -1.27 12.23 -29.76
N PHE A 222 -1.73 12.79 -28.65
CA PHE A 222 -1.70 12.13 -27.35
C PHE A 222 -2.77 11.04 -27.25
N LEU A 223 -2.34 9.86 -26.80
CA LEU A 223 -3.22 8.71 -26.53
C LEU A 223 -3.09 8.34 -25.03
N PRO A 224 -4.13 8.63 -24.22
CA PRO A 224 -4.04 8.55 -22.76
C PRO A 224 -3.86 7.13 -22.20
N PHE A 225 -4.13 6.10 -22.98
CA PHE A 225 -4.01 4.69 -22.59
C PHE A 225 -3.06 3.89 -23.48
N MET A 226 -2.28 4.58 -24.35
CA MET A 226 -1.21 3.94 -25.11
C MET A 226 0.01 3.72 -24.20
N PRO A 227 0.35 2.46 -23.86
CA PRO A 227 1.49 2.19 -22.99
C PRO A 227 2.81 2.37 -23.73
N ASP A 228 3.86 2.73 -22.98
CA ASP A 228 5.23 2.57 -23.42
C ASP A 228 5.71 1.12 -23.20
N GLU A 229 7.00 0.86 -23.43
CA GLU A 229 7.62 -0.48 -23.26
C GLU A 229 7.49 -1.03 -21.82
N ASP A 230 7.34 -0.14 -20.83
CA ASP A 230 7.13 -0.47 -19.42
C ASP A 230 5.68 -0.88 -19.08
N LEU A 231 4.79 -0.94 -20.08
CA LEU A 231 3.36 -1.20 -19.97
C LEU A 231 2.55 -0.10 -19.27
N ILE A 232 3.16 1.06 -19.01
CA ILE A 232 2.55 2.17 -18.28
C ILE A 232 2.35 3.35 -19.26
N PRO A 233 1.09 3.72 -19.54
CA PRO A 233 0.82 4.86 -20.41
C PRO A 233 1.13 6.18 -19.66
N PRO A 234 1.50 7.26 -20.37
CA PRO A 234 1.56 8.59 -19.79
C PRO A 234 0.16 9.10 -19.44
N MET A 235 0.05 9.96 -18.41
CA MET A 235 -1.23 10.49 -17.94
C MET A 235 -1.23 12.02 -18.01
N ALA A 236 -2.14 12.59 -18.80
CA ALA A 236 -2.41 14.01 -18.81
C ALA A 236 -3.37 14.41 -17.69
N CYS A 237 -3.26 15.63 -17.20
CA CYS A 237 -4.21 16.20 -16.26
C CYS A 237 -5.36 16.88 -16.99
N ALA A 238 -6.56 16.78 -16.44
CA ALA A 238 -7.73 17.48 -16.94
C ALA A 238 -7.49 19.00 -16.92
N GLY A 239 -7.78 19.66 -18.04
CA GLY A 239 -7.59 21.11 -18.19
C GLY A 239 -6.24 21.55 -18.78
N GLU A 240 -5.30 20.64 -19.02
CA GLU A 240 -4.00 20.95 -19.64
C GLU A 240 -4.02 20.99 -21.18
N GLY A 241 -5.20 20.99 -21.77
CA GLY A 241 -5.36 21.09 -23.24
C GLY A 241 -5.27 19.75 -23.97
N PHE A 242 -5.15 18.65 -23.28
CA PHE A 242 -5.21 17.30 -23.85
C PHE A 242 -6.66 16.80 -23.92
N HIS A 243 -6.97 16.08 -24.99
CA HIS A 243 -8.26 15.39 -25.09
C HIS A 243 -8.14 14.05 -24.37
N VAL A 244 -8.90 13.87 -23.29
CA VAL A 244 -8.90 12.66 -22.47
C VAL A 244 -10.34 12.19 -22.30
N HIS A 245 -10.59 10.92 -22.65
CA HIS A 245 -11.82 10.21 -22.34
C HIS A 245 -11.51 9.08 -21.36
N VAL A 246 -12.24 8.99 -20.25
CA VAL A 246 -12.00 8.02 -19.18
C VAL A 246 -13.30 7.24 -18.95
N THR A 247 -13.20 5.91 -18.98
CA THR A 247 -14.34 5.02 -18.77
C THR A 247 -13.91 3.73 -18.07
N GLY A 248 -14.79 3.16 -17.25
CA GLY A 248 -14.64 1.80 -16.70
C GLY A 248 -14.94 0.68 -17.71
N LEU A 249 -15.46 1.00 -18.91
CA LEU A 249 -15.64 0.02 -19.97
C LEU A 249 -14.29 -0.41 -20.55
N THR A 250 -14.25 -1.58 -21.18
CA THR A 250 -13.13 -1.96 -22.06
C THR A 250 -12.93 -0.89 -23.11
N HIS A 251 -11.71 -0.34 -23.21
CA HIS A 251 -11.40 0.82 -24.05
C HIS A 251 -10.13 0.62 -24.85
N ASP A 252 -9.99 1.42 -25.89
CA ASP A 252 -8.79 1.50 -26.71
C ASP A 252 -7.76 2.48 -26.14
N GLU A 253 -6.70 2.73 -26.89
CA GLU A 253 -5.60 3.61 -26.51
C GLU A 253 -6.02 5.09 -26.44
N GLN A 254 -7.16 5.47 -27.05
CA GLN A 254 -7.77 6.81 -26.93
C GLN A 254 -8.68 6.94 -25.70
N GLY A 255 -9.00 5.82 -25.04
CA GLY A 255 -9.92 5.76 -23.91
C GLY A 255 -11.37 5.57 -24.31
N TYR A 256 -11.69 5.39 -25.59
CA TYR A 256 -13.07 5.14 -26.03
C TYR A 256 -13.47 3.68 -25.88
N PRO A 257 -14.74 3.40 -25.57
CA PRO A 257 -15.24 2.04 -25.42
C PRO A 257 -15.10 1.22 -26.69
N VAL A 258 -14.44 0.07 -26.61
CA VAL A 258 -14.35 -0.94 -27.69
C VAL A 258 -14.66 -2.31 -27.11
N ILE A 259 -15.95 -2.70 -27.18
CA ILE A 259 -16.49 -3.90 -26.53
C ILE A 259 -16.27 -5.11 -27.45
N THR A 260 -15.01 -5.57 -27.55
CA THR A 260 -14.62 -6.78 -28.29
C THR A 260 -13.68 -7.64 -27.50
N ALA A 261 -13.75 -8.97 -27.66
CA ALA A 261 -12.92 -9.91 -26.95
C ALA A 261 -11.40 -9.66 -27.12
N PRO A 262 -10.86 -9.38 -28.32
CA PRO A 262 -9.42 -9.15 -28.47
C PRO A 262 -8.93 -7.88 -27.80
N VAL A 263 -9.73 -6.81 -27.75
CA VAL A 263 -9.37 -5.56 -27.05
C VAL A 263 -9.40 -5.77 -25.56
N HIS A 264 -10.43 -6.46 -25.05
CA HIS A 264 -10.56 -6.79 -23.63
C HIS A 264 -9.37 -7.63 -23.15
N GLU A 265 -9.05 -8.72 -23.84
CA GLU A 265 -7.93 -9.58 -23.49
C GLU A 265 -6.60 -8.81 -23.46
N ARG A 266 -6.33 -7.99 -24.46
CA ARG A 266 -5.10 -7.17 -24.53
C ARG A 266 -4.99 -6.20 -23.35
N LEU A 267 -6.09 -5.49 -23.05
CA LEU A 267 -6.16 -4.52 -21.97
C LEU A 267 -5.95 -5.20 -20.61
N VAL A 268 -6.74 -6.22 -20.28
CA VAL A 268 -6.66 -6.93 -19.00
C VAL A 268 -5.30 -7.58 -18.82
N ARG A 269 -4.75 -8.23 -19.85
CA ARG A 269 -3.41 -8.81 -19.79
C ARG A 269 -2.36 -7.74 -19.47
N ARG A 270 -2.43 -6.57 -20.09
CA ARG A 270 -1.53 -5.45 -19.81
C ARG A 270 -1.66 -4.96 -18.37
N LEU A 271 -2.88 -4.76 -17.85
CA LEU A 271 -3.13 -4.32 -16.48
C LEU A 271 -2.56 -5.30 -15.44
N VAL A 272 -2.64 -6.59 -15.69
CA VAL A 272 -2.06 -7.63 -14.84
C VAL A 272 -0.53 -7.66 -14.99
N ASP A 273 -0.02 -7.70 -16.22
CA ASP A 273 1.41 -7.85 -16.52
C ASP A 273 2.23 -6.63 -16.06
N LYS A 274 1.66 -5.43 -16.10
CA LYS A 274 2.25 -4.21 -15.57
C LYS A 274 2.76 -4.37 -14.12
N ILE A 275 2.03 -5.11 -13.29
CA ILE A 275 2.42 -5.39 -11.91
C ILE A 275 3.23 -6.68 -11.80
N ARG A 276 2.79 -7.74 -12.46
CA ARG A 276 3.45 -9.06 -12.40
C ARG A 276 4.90 -9.00 -12.86
N LEU A 277 5.19 -8.36 -13.99
CA LEU A 277 6.55 -8.25 -14.55
C LEU A 277 7.45 -7.29 -13.76
N ASN A 278 6.87 -6.41 -12.97
CA ASN A 278 7.60 -5.50 -12.09
C ASN A 278 7.61 -5.94 -10.63
N ALA A 279 7.09 -7.12 -10.30
CA ALA A 279 6.95 -7.60 -8.92
C ALA A 279 8.28 -7.52 -8.14
N ALA A 280 9.40 -7.91 -8.74
CA ALA A 280 10.72 -7.83 -8.10
C ALA A 280 11.17 -6.41 -7.71
N LYS A 281 10.61 -5.36 -8.35
CA LYS A 281 10.90 -3.95 -8.02
C LYS A 281 9.93 -3.40 -6.96
N ILE A 282 8.79 -4.07 -6.77
CA ILE A 282 7.70 -3.64 -5.87
C ILE A 282 7.80 -4.37 -4.53
N ILE A 283 8.14 -5.65 -4.56
CA ILE A 283 8.20 -6.50 -3.37
C ILE A 283 9.30 -6.02 -2.43
N GLN A 284 8.90 -5.76 -1.19
CA GLN A 284 9.79 -5.46 -0.07
C GLN A 284 9.53 -6.46 1.05
N THR A 285 10.60 -7.06 1.55
CA THR A 285 10.59 -7.99 2.68
C THR A 285 11.79 -7.72 3.58
N GLU A 286 11.71 -8.13 4.83
CA GLU A 286 12.87 -8.18 5.73
C GLU A 286 13.12 -9.63 6.17
N ALA A 287 14.39 -9.99 6.27
CA ALA A 287 14.80 -11.31 6.68
C ALA A 287 15.69 -11.24 7.93
N LEU A 288 15.51 -12.20 8.84
CA LEU A 288 16.36 -12.39 10.00
C LEU A 288 16.65 -13.88 10.16
N GLY A 289 17.91 -14.27 10.20
CA GLY A 289 18.36 -15.64 10.56
C GLY A 289 17.98 -16.75 9.56
N LEU A 290 17.66 -16.42 8.31
CA LEU A 290 17.18 -17.42 7.33
C LEU A 290 18.23 -18.45 6.92
N GLU A 291 19.52 -18.11 6.92
CA GLU A 291 20.60 -18.93 6.35
C GLU A 291 20.77 -20.31 7.02
N GLN A 292 20.46 -20.39 8.31
CA GLN A 292 20.60 -21.62 9.10
C GLN A 292 19.27 -22.11 9.69
N ALA A 293 18.16 -21.50 9.29
CA ALA A 293 16.86 -21.80 9.84
C ALA A 293 16.36 -23.19 9.42
N GLU A 294 15.83 -23.93 10.37
CA GLU A 294 15.03 -25.15 10.18
C GLU A 294 13.54 -24.84 10.20
N VAL A 295 13.15 -23.76 10.88
CA VAL A 295 11.77 -23.22 10.95
C VAL A 295 11.82 -21.73 10.65
N VAL A 296 10.88 -21.22 9.85
CA VAL A 296 10.76 -19.79 9.54
C VAL A 296 9.39 -19.27 9.90
N VAL A 297 9.37 -18.17 10.63
CA VAL A 297 8.13 -17.42 10.89
C VAL A 297 7.90 -16.44 9.73
N VAL A 298 6.71 -16.44 9.13
CA VAL A 298 6.30 -15.49 8.10
C VAL A 298 5.22 -14.57 8.68
N ALA A 299 5.52 -13.27 8.82
CA ALA A 299 4.64 -12.34 9.52
C ALA A 299 4.56 -10.96 8.85
N TYR A 300 3.51 -10.20 9.14
CA TYR A 300 3.27 -8.83 8.65
C TYR A 300 2.56 -7.97 9.70
N GLY A 301 2.47 -6.67 9.48
CA GLY A 301 1.80 -5.73 10.39
C GLY A 301 2.35 -5.79 11.82
N CYS A 302 1.50 -5.59 12.81
CA CYS A 302 1.90 -5.64 14.22
C CYS A 302 2.43 -7.01 14.64
N THR A 303 1.95 -8.11 14.03
CA THR A 303 2.42 -9.48 14.31
C THR A 303 3.91 -9.66 14.00
N ALA A 304 4.43 -8.94 12.99
CA ALA A 304 5.85 -8.99 12.65
C ALA A 304 6.75 -8.45 13.78
N ARG A 305 6.27 -7.51 14.60
CA ARG A 305 7.01 -7.00 15.78
C ARG A 305 7.19 -8.09 16.82
N THR A 306 6.11 -8.77 17.15
CA THR A 306 6.11 -9.89 18.09
C THR A 306 6.98 -11.04 17.58
N ALA A 307 6.86 -11.35 16.27
CA ALA A 307 7.67 -12.39 15.64
C ALA A 307 9.17 -12.06 15.67
N ARG A 308 9.55 -10.81 15.42
CA ARG A 308 10.95 -10.36 15.50
C ARG A 308 11.54 -10.58 16.89
N GLU A 309 10.80 -10.22 17.95
CA GLU A 309 11.23 -10.42 19.31
C GLU A 309 11.37 -11.91 19.65
N ALA A 310 10.38 -12.74 19.31
CA ALA A 310 10.41 -14.17 19.56
C ALA A 310 11.58 -14.86 18.84
N VAL A 311 11.76 -14.57 17.54
CA VAL A 311 12.87 -15.14 16.74
C VAL A 311 14.21 -14.67 17.24
N THR A 312 14.36 -13.40 17.63
CA THR A 312 15.62 -12.88 18.21
C THR A 312 16.00 -13.64 19.48
N ARG A 313 15.05 -13.87 20.40
CA ARG A 313 15.29 -14.66 21.61
C ARG A 313 15.68 -16.10 21.32
N LEU A 314 15.02 -16.72 20.37
CA LEU A 314 15.33 -18.12 19.96
C LEU A 314 16.71 -18.24 19.33
N ILE A 315 17.09 -17.31 18.45
CA ILE A 315 18.44 -17.27 17.86
C ILE A 315 19.51 -17.10 18.96
N GLN A 316 19.26 -16.22 19.94
CA GLN A 316 20.16 -16.03 21.09
C GLN A 316 20.26 -17.27 21.96
N ALA A 317 19.23 -18.11 22.02
CA ALA A 317 19.24 -19.40 22.69
C ALA A 317 19.92 -20.52 21.86
N GLY A 318 20.36 -20.24 20.64
CA GLY A 318 21.03 -21.21 19.78
C GLY A 318 20.08 -22.01 18.86
N GLU A 319 18.81 -21.65 18.80
CA GLU A 319 17.81 -22.32 17.95
C GLU A 319 17.94 -21.91 16.48
N LYS A 320 17.67 -22.84 15.57
CA LYS A 320 17.73 -22.64 14.11
C LYS A 320 16.43 -22.11 13.55
N VAL A 321 16.10 -20.90 13.87
CA VAL A 321 14.85 -20.24 13.45
C VAL A 321 15.16 -18.97 12.66
N GLY A 322 14.26 -18.62 11.71
CA GLY A 322 14.31 -17.37 10.97
C GLY A 322 12.99 -16.65 10.93
N LEU A 323 13.02 -15.40 10.50
CA LEU A 323 11.86 -14.57 10.24
C LEU A 323 11.91 -14.07 8.80
N LEU A 324 10.82 -14.22 8.08
CA LEU A 324 10.51 -13.47 6.88
C LEU A 324 9.37 -12.52 7.18
N ARG A 325 9.64 -11.23 7.21
CA ARG A 325 8.61 -10.20 7.34
C ARG A 325 8.17 -9.73 5.97
N LEU A 326 6.86 -9.72 5.73
CA LEU A 326 6.24 -9.17 4.53
C LEU A 326 5.93 -7.68 4.76
N ILE A 327 6.57 -6.79 3.99
CA ILE A 327 6.25 -5.37 3.91
C ILE A 327 5.27 -5.14 2.76
N THR A 328 5.54 -5.75 1.61
CA THR A 328 4.59 -5.84 0.51
C THR A 328 3.78 -7.13 0.65
N LEU A 329 2.47 -7.02 0.79
CA LEU A 329 1.57 -8.17 0.78
C LEU A 329 1.14 -8.55 -0.64
N TRP A 330 0.94 -7.55 -1.49
CA TRP A 330 0.62 -7.73 -2.91
C TRP A 330 1.47 -6.77 -3.76
N PRO A 331 2.13 -7.25 -4.83
CA PRO A 331 2.24 -8.66 -5.22
C PRO A 331 2.93 -9.50 -4.14
N PHE A 332 2.51 -10.78 -4.01
CA PHE A 332 3.05 -11.70 -3.01
C PHE A 332 4.46 -12.17 -3.39
N PRO A 333 5.39 -12.35 -2.45
CA PRO A 333 6.78 -12.77 -2.71
C PRO A 333 6.90 -14.29 -2.96
N GLU A 334 6.24 -14.80 -3.99
CA GLU A 334 6.10 -16.24 -4.28
C GLU A 334 7.45 -16.96 -4.39
N GLU A 335 8.39 -16.39 -5.17
CA GLU A 335 9.70 -16.99 -5.39
C GLU A 335 10.51 -17.11 -4.09
N GLN A 336 10.42 -16.10 -3.22
CA GLN A 336 11.13 -16.11 -1.95
C GLN A 336 10.57 -17.18 -0.99
N ILE A 337 9.23 -17.30 -0.89
CA ILE A 337 8.60 -18.38 -0.12
C ILE A 337 8.99 -19.76 -0.67
N GLN A 338 8.99 -19.94 -2.00
CA GLN A 338 9.39 -21.19 -2.63
C GLN A 338 10.85 -21.54 -2.32
N GLN A 339 11.75 -20.57 -2.31
CA GLN A 339 13.16 -20.78 -1.99
C GLN A 339 13.34 -21.20 -0.52
N ILE A 340 12.67 -20.49 0.41
CA ILE A 340 12.71 -20.81 1.84
C ILE A 340 12.15 -22.21 2.09
N ALA A 341 10.98 -22.52 1.52
CA ALA A 341 10.32 -23.83 1.72
C ALA A 341 11.14 -25.04 1.26
N ARG A 342 12.14 -24.85 0.39
CA ARG A 342 13.09 -25.93 0.00
C ARG A 342 14.13 -26.24 1.06
N GLN A 343 14.31 -25.36 2.05
CA GLN A 343 15.43 -25.40 2.98
C GLN A 343 14.98 -25.66 4.42
N VAL A 344 13.67 -25.43 4.73
CA VAL A 344 13.13 -25.50 6.09
C VAL A 344 12.13 -26.64 6.24
N LYS A 345 11.89 -27.08 7.49
CA LYS A 345 10.88 -28.08 7.82
C LYS A 345 9.47 -27.46 7.83
N ALA A 346 9.37 -26.25 8.41
CA ALA A 346 8.09 -25.58 8.61
C ALA A 346 8.16 -24.07 8.39
N LEU A 347 7.01 -23.52 7.96
CA LEU A 347 6.69 -22.11 7.86
C LEU A 347 5.55 -21.82 8.83
N ILE A 348 5.80 -21.05 9.87
CA ILE A 348 4.79 -20.66 10.87
C ILE A 348 4.24 -19.29 10.49
N VAL A 349 2.92 -19.17 10.36
CA VAL A 349 2.25 -17.94 9.95
C VAL A 349 1.32 -17.46 11.07
N PRO A 350 1.80 -16.56 11.95
CA PRO A 350 0.94 -15.93 12.95
C PRO A 350 0.09 -14.85 12.29
N GLU A 351 -1.23 -14.96 12.41
CA GLU A 351 -2.17 -13.99 11.84
C GLU A 351 -3.29 -13.62 12.83
N ILE A 352 -3.70 -12.35 12.81
CA ILE A 352 -4.88 -11.89 13.56
C ILE A 352 -6.14 -12.06 12.67
N ASN A 353 -6.28 -13.25 12.15
CA ASN A 353 -7.40 -13.76 11.36
C ASN A 353 -7.35 -15.30 11.34
N ASN A 354 -8.17 -15.94 10.52
CA ASN A 354 -8.26 -17.39 10.39
C ASN A 354 -7.45 -17.94 9.20
N GLY A 355 -6.30 -17.33 8.86
CA GLY A 355 -5.35 -17.87 7.90
C GLY A 355 -5.50 -17.34 6.49
N GLN A 356 -5.55 -16.02 6.27
CA GLN A 356 -5.64 -15.45 4.92
C GLN A 356 -4.30 -15.51 4.18
N MET A 357 -3.20 -15.03 4.77
CA MET A 357 -1.87 -15.12 4.15
C MET A 357 -1.25 -16.51 4.29
N ALA A 358 -1.63 -17.28 5.31
CA ALA A 358 -1.19 -18.67 5.45
C ALA A 358 -1.53 -19.51 4.22
N TYR A 359 -2.70 -19.30 3.59
CA TYR A 359 -3.07 -19.99 2.34
C TYR A 359 -2.13 -19.64 1.18
N GLU A 360 -1.67 -18.41 1.07
CA GLU A 360 -0.69 -18.00 0.06
C GLU A 360 0.69 -18.59 0.34
N VAL A 361 1.10 -18.64 1.60
CA VAL A 361 2.35 -19.29 2.01
C VAL A 361 2.28 -20.79 1.68
N GLU A 362 1.21 -21.47 2.03
CA GLU A 362 0.99 -22.90 1.74
C GLU A 362 0.99 -23.17 0.23
N ARG A 363 0.25 -22.37 -0.55
CA ARG A 363 0.22 -22.44 -2.02
C ARG A 363 1.62 -22.34 -2.60
N CYS A 364 2.44 -21.44 -2.10
CA CYS A 364 3.81 -21.22 -2.60
C CYS A 364 4.79 -22.25 -2.08
N ALA A 365 4.64 -22.77 -0.87
CA ALA A 365 5.46 -23.84 -0.32
C ALA A 365 5.33 -25.15 -1.11
N GLN A 366 4.18 -25.40 -1.75
CA GLN A 366 3.93 -26.57 -2.61
C GLN A 366 4.23 -27.91 -1.91
N GLY A 367 3.95 -28.00 -0.61
CA GLY A 367 4.19 -29.20 0.21
C GLY A 367 5.67 -29.50 0.51
N ARG A 368 6.60 -28.56 0.24
CA ARG A 368 8.03 -28.74 0.52
C ARG A 368 8.38 -28.45 1.98
N ALA A 369 7.63 -27.60 2.63
CA ALA A 369 7.67 -27.34 4.05
C ALA A 369 6.24 -27.40 4.60
N GLU A 370 6.08 -27.80 5.84
CA GLU A 370 4.78 -27.74 6.52
C GLU A 370 4.41 -26.27 6.76
N THR A 371 3.19 -25.88 6.43
CA THR A 371 2.69 -24.53 6.74
C THR A 371 1.77 -24.62 7.95
N VAL A 372 2.18 -23.97 9.03
CA VAL A 372 1.49 -23.97 10.32
C VAL A 372 0.86 -22.60 10.56
N LEU A 373 -0.47 -22.53 10.53
CA LEU A 373 -1.19 -21.32 10.92
C LEU A 373 -1.23 -21.20 12.45
N LEU A 374 -0.88 -20.02 12.97
CA LEU A 374 -1.13 -19.64 14.36
C LEU A 374 -2.22 -18.54 14.38
N PRO A 375 -3.51 -18.91 14.42
CA PRO A 375 -4.61 -17.96 14.26
C PRO A 375 -4.92 -17.25 15.58
N LEU A 376 -5.35 -15.98 15.48
CA LEU A 376 -5.88 -15.21 16.60
C LEU A 376 -7.01 -14.29 16.11
N MET A 377 -8.22 -14.41 16.67
CA MET A 377 -9.41 -13.71 16.12
C MET A 377 -10.16 -12.87 17.16
N GLY A 378 -9.62 -12.74 18.37
CA GLY A 378 -10.32 -12.12 19.50
C GLY A 378 -10.09 -10.61 19.67
N GLY A 379 -9.48 -9.92 18.68
CA GLY A 379 -9.12 -8.50 18.83
C GLY A 379 -7.93 -8.28 19.78
N THR A 380 -7.07 -9.29 19.91
CA THR A 380 -5.85 -9.27 20.70
C THR A 380 -4.63 -9.58 19.82
N ILE A 381 -3.44 -9.39 20.34
CA ILE A 381 -2.18 -9.67 19.63
C ILE A 381 -1.49 -10.91 20.19
N HIS A 382 -0.74 -11.61 19.34
CA HIS A 382 0.15 -12.68 19.77
C HIS A 382 1.21 -12.14 20.72
N THR A 383 1.62 -12.92 21.72
CA THR A 383 2.77 -12.62 22.56
C THR A 383 4.04 -13.30 22.04
N PRO A 384 5.23 -12.83 22.38
CA PRO A 384 6.46 -13.56 22.04
C PRO A 384 6.50 -14.99 22.60
N ALA A 385 5.83 -15.26 23.73
CA ALA A 385 5.74 -16.59 24.31
C ALA A 385 4.95 -17.57 23.44
N ASP A 386 3.82 -17.12 22.88
CA ASP A 386 2.99 -17.93 21.99
C ASP A 386 3.77 -18.38 20.75
N LEU A 387 4.56 -17.46 20.17
CA LEU A 387 5.37 -17.77 19.00
C LEU A 387 6.58 -18.66 19.36
N ILE A 388 7.21 -18.45 20.50
CA ILE A 388 8.31 -19.29 20.97
C ILE A 388 7.84 -20.73 21.19
N GLU A 389 6.65 -20.92 21.76
CA GLU A 389 6.02 -22.24 21.96
C GLU A 389 5.77 -22.92 20.61
N ALA A 390 5.06 -22.25 19.70
CA ALA A 390 4.77 -22.77 18.37
C ALA A 390 6.03 -23.14 17.57
N VAL A 391 7.09 -22.32 17.64
CA VAL A 391 8.36 -22.62 16.96
C VAL A 391 9.03 -23.85 17.58
N LYS A 392 9.05 -23.99 18.91
CA LYS A 392 9.68 -25.12 19.59
C LYS A 392 8.97 -26.46 19.31
N GLU A 393 7.68 -26.46 19.05
CA GLU A 393 6.94 -27.66 18.66
C GLU A 393 7.37 -28.18 17.28
N MET A 394 7.93 -27.30 16.44
CA MET A 394 8.34 -27.61 15.07
C MET A 394 9.85 -27.82 14.89
N LEU A 395 10.69 -27.47 15.89
CA LEU A 395 12.14 -27.71 15.89
C LEU A 395 12.47 -29.15 16.28
#